data_bc3c9dc964af2bdd5548c3355ee32670
#
_entry.id   bc3c9dc964af2bdd5548c3355ee32670
#
_cell.length_a   1.000
_cell.length_b   1.000
_cell.length_c   1.000
_cell.angle_alpha   90.00
_cell.angle_beta   90.00
_cell.angle_gamma   90.00
#
_symmetry.space_group_name_H-M   'P 1'
#
loop_
_entity.id
_entity.type
_entity.pdbx_description
1 polymer ?
#
loop_
_entity_poly.entity_id
_entity_poly.type
_entity_poly.pdbx_seq_one_letter_code
_entity_poly.pdbx_strand_id
1 'polypeptide(L)'
;MYEGIIQDLIDELGRLPGVGPKSAQRIAFHIIASDRVDVTRLAEVLKTVKERVKFCITCGNISEEDLCKICRDPRRDNTAICVVEESKDVLAIEKTREFKGKYHVLGGVISPIDGVGPENLRIKELMTRLAETQISEIIIATDPNLEGEATATYLTRLIKPLGIKVSRLASGLPVGGDLEYADEITLGRAFEGRRSYDN
;
A
#
# COMPACT_ATOMS: atom_id res chain seq x y z
N MET A 1 25.19 -19.00 -23.24
CA MET A 1 24.48 -19.39 -22.02
C MET A 1 25.58 -19.51 -20.96
N TYR A 2 25.40 -18.87 -19.82
CA TYR A 2 26.36 -18.98 -18.71
C TYR A 2 26.09 -20.29 -17.96
N GLU A 3 27.05 -20.79 -17.22
CA GLU A 3 26.92 -22.02 -16.46
C GLU A 3 27.32 -21.82 -15.00
N GLY A 4 26.85 -22.71 -14.13
CA GLY A 4 27.15 -22.69 -12.70
C GLY A 4 26.61 -21.45 -11.98
N ILE A 5 27.35 -20.97 -10.97
CA ILE A 5 26.92 -19.92 -10.04
C ILE A 5 26.56 -18.58 -10.72
N ILE A 6 27.09 -18.33 -11.92
CA ILE A 6 26.75 -17.11 -12.68
C ILE A 6 25.33 -17.21 -13.21
N GLN A 7 24.96 -18.36 -13.75
CA GLN A 7 23.59 -18.59 -14.22
C GLN A 7 22.61 -18.59 -13.05
N ASP A 8 22.96 -19.22 -11.94
CA ASP A 8 22.13 -19.22 -10.71
C ASP A 8 21.83 -17.79 -10.24
N LEU A 9 22.84 -16.90 -10.24
CA LEU A 9 22.66 -15.50 -9.88
C LEU A 9 21.71 -14.77 -10.83
N ILE A 10 21.85 -15.02 -12.15
CA ILE A 10 20.96 -14.40 -13.15
C ILE A 10 19.53 -14.89 -12.96
N ASP A 11 19.34 -16.17 -12.70
CA ASP A 11 18.03 -16.77 -12.53
C ASP A 11 17.33 -16.24 -11.26
N GLU A 12 18.05 -16.14 -10.13
CA GLU A 12 17.50 -15.59 -8.90
C GLU A 12 17.13 -14.10 -9.06
N LEU A 13 17.96 -13.30 -9.73
CA LEU A 13 17.63 -11.91 -10.03
C LEU A 13 16.44 -11.80 -10.99
N GLY A 14 16.31 -12.72 -11.94
CA GLY A 14 15.18 -12.78 -12.87
C GLY A 14 13.84 -13.12 -12.24
N ARG A 15 13.82 -13.66 -11.01
CA ARG A 15 12.60 -13.91 -10.22
C ARG A 15 12.06 -12.64 -9.55
N LEU A 16 12.84 -11.57 -9.53
CA LEU A 16 12.40 -10.32 -8.92
C LEU A 16 11.35 -9.62 -9.81
N PRO A 17 10.26 -9.09 -9.24
CA PRO A 17 9.24 -8.38 -9.99
C PRO A 17 9.83 -7.23 -10.81
N GLY A 18 9.47 -7.15 -12.09
CA GLY A 18 9.97 -6.10 -12.99
C GLY A 18 11.40 -6.31 -13.50
N VAL A 19 12.08 -7.40 -13.12
CA VAL A 19 13.42 -7.72 -13.60
C VAL A 19 13.33 -8.77 -14.73
N GLY A 20 13.37 -8.29 -15.98
CA GLY A 20 13.43 -9.18 -17.14
C GLY A 20 14.83 -9.77 -17.37
N PRO A 21 14.99 -10.75 -18.29
CA PRO A 21 16.24 -11.48 -18.50
C PRO A 21 17.46 -10.58 -18.78
N LYS A 22 17.31 -9.53 -19.60
CA LYS A 22 18.38 -8.57 -19.89
C LYS A 22 18.80 -7.77 -18.67
N SER A 23 17.82 -7.38 -17.82
CA SER A 23 18.09 -6.63 -16.59
C SER A 23 18.77 -7.52 -15.56
N ALA A 24 18.30 -8.77 -15.39
CA ALA A 24 18.91 -9.76 -14.51
C ALA A 24 20.39 -9.98 -14.84
N GLN A 25 20.68 -10.20 -16.13
CA GLN A 25 22.06 -10.35 -16.61
C GLN A 25 22.90 -9.10 -16.31
N ARG A 26 22.39 -7.90 -16.60
CA ARG A 26 23.13 -6.65 -16.34
C ARG A 26 23.42 -6.44 -14.86
N ILE A 27 22.45 -6.74 -13.98
CA ILE A 27 22.63 -6.66 -12.53
C ILE A 27 23.66 -7.69 -12.06
N ALA A 28 23.59 -8.94 -12.55
CA ALA A 28 24.55 -9.99 -12.20
C ALA A 28 25.99 -9.57 -12.53
N PHE A 29 26.22 -9.06 -13.73
CA PHE A 29 27.56 -8.56 -14.12
C PHE A 29 28.01 -7.37 -13.30
N HIS A 30 27.12 -6.47 -12.93
CA HIS A 30 27.44 -5.38 -12.02
C HIS A 30 27.91 -5.91 -10.67
N ILE A 31 27.18 -6.89 -10.08
CA ILE A 31 27.55 -7.53 -8.83
C ILE A 31 28.92 -8.22 -8.93
N ILE A 32 29.18 -8.95 -10.03
CA ILE A 32 30.47 -9.62 -10.27
C ILE A 32 31.63 -8.63 -10.34
N ALA A 33 31.39 -7.45 -10.93
CA ALA A 33 32.41 -6.41 -11.06
C ALA A 33 32.54 -5.51 -9.80
N SER A 34 31.63 -5.60 -8.86
CA SER A 34 31.61 -4.79 -7.64
C SER A 34 32.60 -5.32 -6.60
N ASP A 35 33.04 -4.45 -5.70
CA ASP A 35 33.91 -4.84 -4.59
C ASP A 35 33.19 -5.83 -3.65
N ARG A 36 33.95 -6.81 -3.18
CA ARG A 36 33.44 -7.87 -2.30
C ARG A 36 32.75 -7.30 -1.05
N VAL A 37 33.23 -6.17 -0.52
CA VAL A 37 32.65 -5.52 0.66
C VAL A 37 31.21 -5.04 0.38
N ASP A 38 30.98 -4.45 -0.79
CA ASP A 38 29.65 -3.95 -1.18
C ASP A 38 28.68 -5.11 -1.40
N VAL A 39 29.12 -6.16 -2.05
CA VAL A 39 28.31 -7.37 -2.27
C VAL A 39 27.95 -8.06 -0.95
N THR A 40 28.92 -8.19 -0.04
CA THR A 40 28.68 -8.74 1.30
C THR A 40 27.67 -7.90 2.07
N ARG A 41 27.82 -6.59 2.06
CA ARG A 41 26.87 -5.67 2.70
C ARG A 41 25.45 -5.83 2.15
N LEU A 42 25.29 -5.89 0.83
CA LEU A 42 23.99 -6.12 0.21
C LEU A 42 23.36 -7.46 0.66
N ALA A 43 24.13 -8.54 0.63
CA ALA A 43 23.67 -9.85 1.06
C ALA A 43 23.22 -9.85 2.53
N GLU A 44 24.00 -9.22 3.43
CA GLU A 44 23.62 -9.10 4.85
C GLU A 44 22.37 -8.26 5.06
N VAL A 45 22.18 -7.16 4.32
CA VAL A 45 20.96 -6.36 4.40
C VAL A 45 19.74 -7.17 3.96
N LEU A 46 19.83 -7.93 2.87
CA LEU A 46 18.74 -8.78 2.39
C LEU A 46 18.32 -9.83 3.43
N LYS A 47 19.27 -10.48 4.09
CA LYS A 47 18.99 -11.42 5.19
C LYS A 47 18.34 -10.71 6.37
N THR A 48 18.95 -9.62 6.83
CA THR A 48 18.49 -8.86 7.98
C THR A 48 17.07 -8.33 7.82
N VAL A 49 16.71 -7.87 6.62
CA VAL A 49 15.33 -7.43 6.32
C VAL A 49 14.33 -8.56 6.55
N LYS A 50 14.65 -9.79 6.08
CA LYS A 50 13.76 -10.95 6.26
C LYS A 50 13.63 -11.40 7.71
N GLU A 51 14.66 -11.19 8.52
CA GLU A 51 14.68 -11.58 9.93
C GLU A 51 14.00 -10.54 10.86
N ARG A 52 14.19 -9.24 10.57
CA ARG A 52 13.78 -8.16 11.47
C ARG A 52 12.47 -7.48 11.08
N VAL A 53 12.17 -7.42 9.77
CA VAL A 53 10.97 -6.72 9.30
C VAL A 53 9.76 -7.61 9.45
N LYS A 54 8.76 -7.09 10.15
CA LYS A 54 7.46 -7.71 10.41
C LYS A 54 6.33 -6.73 10.15
N PHE A 55 5.11 -7.18 10.30
CA PHE A 55 3.94 -6.32 10.22
C PHE A 55 3.55 -5.81 11.60
N CYS A 56 3.22 -4.52 11.67
CA CYS A 56 2.68 -3.90 12.88
C CYS A 56 1.43 -4.65 13.34
N ILE A 57 1.41 -5.07 14.60
CA ILE A 57 0.31 -5.87 15.16
C ILE A 57 -1.04 -5.13 15.14
N THR A 58 -1.01 -3.78 15.19
CA THR A 58 -2.23 -2.96 15.19
C THR A 58 -2.72 -2.62 13.79
N CYS A 59 -1.83 -2.22 12.88
CA CYS A 59 -2.26 -1.64 11.61
C CYS A 59 -1.81 -2.40 10.36
N GLY A 60 -0.97 -3.43 10.50
CA GLY A 60 -0.48 -4.21 9.36
C GLY A 60 0.62 -3.53 8.54
N ASN A 61 1.05 -2.30 8.89
CA ASN A 61 2.14 -1.65 8.18
C ASN A 61 3.50 -2.30 8.49
N ILE A 62 4.46 -2.14 7.61
CA ILE A 62 5.83 -2.65 7.78
C ILE A 62 6.50 -1.99 9.01
N SER A 63 7.15 -2.80 9.84
CA SER A 63 7.81 -2.36 11.08
C SER A 63 8.93 -3.33 11.46
N GLU A 64 9.97 -2.83 12.12
CA GLU A 64 10.96 -3.67 12.81
C GLU A 64 10.54 -3.99 14.26
N GLU A 65 9.56 -3.25 14.80
CA GLU A 65 9.03 -3.42 16.14
C GLU A 65 7.55 -3.87 16.07
N ASP A 66 6.98 -4.29 17.20
CA ASP A 66 5.58 -4.73 17.28
C ASP A 66 4.61 -3.64 16.81
N LEU A 67 4.91 -2.37 17.15
CA LEU A 67 4.15 -1.22 16.70
C LEU A 67 5.00 -0.36 15.75
N CYS A 68 4.45 0.00 14.60
CA CYS A 68 5.11 0.92 13.68
C CYS A 68 5.18 2.35 14.25
N LYS A 69 6.03 3.18 13.66
CA LYS A 69 6.25 4.58 14.08
C LYS A 69 4.94 5.38 14.16
N ILE A 70 4.02 5.15 13.22
CA ILE A 70 2.72 5.86 13.17
C ILE A 70 1.82 5.41 14.34
N CYS A 71 1.75 4.10 14.63
CA CYS A 71 0.95 3.59 15.74
C CYS A 71 1.48 4.03 17.10
N ARG A 72 2.78 4.21 17.24
CA ARG A 72 3.42 4.68 18.49
C ARG A 72 3.35 6.18 18.71
N ASP A 73 3.11 6.98 17.66
CA ASP A 73 3.09 8.44 17.78
C ASP A 73 1.82 8.93 18.51
N PRO A 74 1.94 9.47 19.74
CA PRO A 74 0.78 9.93 20.52
C PRO A 74 0.15 11.22 19.98
N ARG A 75 0.83 11.92 19.06
CA ARG A 75 0.33 13.16 18.45
C ARG A 75 -0.68 12.90 17.34
N ARG A 76 -0.79 11.63 16.91
CA ARG A 76 -1.73 11.23 15.86
C ARG A 76 -3.16 11.20 16.38
N ASP A 77 -4.08 11.64 15.56
CA ASP A 77 -5.50 11.51 15.82
C ASP A 77 -5.90 10.03 15.85
N ASN A 78 -6.41 9.59 16.99
CA ASN A 78 -6.85 8.21 17.20
C ASN A 78 -8.30 7.96 16.76
N THR A 79 -9.02 9.02 16.34
CA THR A 79 -10.43 8.93 15.94
C THR A 79 -10.63 8.74 14.45
N ALA A 80 -9.57 8.89 13.64
CA ALA A 80 -9.60 8.71 12.19
C ALA A 80 -8.62 7.61 11.74
N ILE A 81 -9.12 6.69 10.93
CA ILE A 81 -8.30 5.61 10.31
C ILE A 81 -8.39 5.70 8.80
N CYS A 82 -7.23 5.77 8.14
CA CYS A 82 -7.10 5.63 6.71
C CYS A 82 -6.79 4.15 6.37
N VAL A 83 -7.68 3.51 5.64
CA VAL A 83 -7.55 2.12 5.19
C VAL A 83 -6.94 2.10 3.80
N VAL A 84 -5.82 1.41 3.67
CA VAL A 84 -5.03 1.29 2.43
C VAL A 84 -4.79 -0.17 2.06
N GLU A 85 -4.43 -0.43 0.82
CA GLU A 85 -4.15 -1.78 0.31
C GLU A 85 -2.82 -2.30 0.85
N GLU A 86 -1.74 -1.52 0.69
CA GLU A 86 -0.38 -1.92 1.01
C GLU A 86 0.40 -0.87 1.81
N SER A 87 1.52 -1.28 2.38
CA SER A 87 2.40 -0.37 3.14
C SER A 87 3.01 0.75 2.29
N LYS A 88 3.16 0.55 0.98
CA LYS A 88 3.63 1.59 0.05
C LYS A 88 2.67 2.78 -0.02
N ASP A 89 1.36 2.53 0.13
CA ASP A 89 0.31 3.56 0.06
C ASP A 89 0.37 4.46 1.29
N VAL A 90 0.65 3.87 2.47
CA VAL A 90 0.92 4.66 3.69
C VAL A 90 2.03 5.67 3.43
N LEU A 91 3.14 5.24 2.79
CA LEU A 91 4.25 6.13 2.48
C LEU A 91 3.85 7.23 1.50
N ALA A 92 3.02 6.93 0.51
CA ALA A 92 2.53 7.90 -0.46
C ALA A 92 1.67 8.99 0.21
N ILE A 93 0.74 8.59 1.08
CA ILE A 93 -0.11 9.53 1.83
C ILE A 93 0.70 10.34 2.84
N GLU A 94 1.62 9.73 3.58
CA GLU A 94 2.47 10.42 4.56
C GLU A 94 3.36 11.51 3.93
N LYS A 95 3.79 11.34 2.68
CA LYS A 95 4.55 12.38 1.96
C LYS A 95 3.76 13.67 1.77
N THR A 96 2.43 13.62 1.72
CA THR A 96 1.58 14.81 1.60
C THR A 96 1.56 15.64 2.86
N ARG A 97 1.76 15.01 4.04
CA ARG A 97 1.65 15.60 5.39
C ARG A 97 0.26 16.10 5.77
N GLU A 98 -0.76 15.80 4.97
CA GLU A 98 -2.15 16.24 5.20
C GLU A 98 -2.89 15.36 6.21
N PHE A 99 -2.67 14.05 6.16
CA PHE A 99 -3.37 13.13 7.06
C PHE A 99 -2.63 12.99 8.40
N LYS A 100 -3.35 13.21 9.50
CA LYS A 100 -2.83 13.15 10.87
C LYS A 100 -3.36 11.98 11.69
N GLY A 101 -4.23 11.16 11.11
CA GLY A 101 -4.80 9.98 11.76
C GLY A 101 -3.91 8.75 11.75
N LYS A 102 -4.49 7.61 12.04
CA LYS A 102 -3.85 6.30 12.01
C LYS A 102 -4.16 5.57 10.69
N TYR A 103 -3.44 4.51 10.41
CA TYR A 103 -3.66 3.70 9.21
C TYR A 103 -4.12 2.28 9.56
N HIS A 104 -4.70 1.62 8.59
CA HIS A 104 -4.88 0.18 8.56
C HIS A 104 -4.55 -0.35 7.17
N VAL A 105 -3.60 -1.29 7.10
CA VAL A 105 -3.13 -1.90 5.86
C VAL A 105 -3.83 -3.25 5.71
N LEU A 106 -4.57 -3.41 4.61
CA LEU A 106 -5.34 -4.62 4.32
C LEU A 106 -4.46 -5.81 3.92
N GLY A 107 -3.32 -5.54 3.28
CA GLY A 107 -2.44 -6.55 2.71
C GLY A 107 -2.80 -6.94 1.28
N GLY A 108 -3.69 -6.19 0.62
CA GLY A 108 -4.15 -6.39 -0.75
C GLY A 108 -5.56 -5.90 -0.97
N VAL A 109 -6.21 -6.42 -2.01
CA VAL A 109 -7.59 -6.12 -2.43
C VAL A 109 -8.38 -7.41 -2.66
N ILE A 110 -9.70 -7.32 -2.63
CA ILE A 110 -10.58 -8.42 -3.03
C ILE A 110 -10.44 -8.60 -4.55
N SER A 111 -9.89 -9.74 -4.98
CA SER A 111 -9.72 -10.11 -6.39
C SER A 111 -10.14 -11.56 -6.60
N PRO A 112 -11.38 -11.82 -7.02
CA PRO A 112 -11.85 -13.18 -7.29
C PRO A 112 -11.03 -13.89 -8.38
N ILE A 113 -10.49 -13.12 -9.33
CA ILE A 113 -9.67 -13.66 -10.42
C ILE A 113 -8.36 -14.24 -9.88
N ASP A 114 -7.77 -13.56 -8.88
CA ASP A 114 -6.53 -14.00 -8.22
C ASP A 114 -6.80 -14.91 -7.02
N GLY A 115 -8.06 -15.27 -6.76
CA GLY A 115 -8.45 -16.10 -5.64
C GLY A 115 -8.33 -15.41 -4.27
N VAL A 116 -8.31 -14.06 -4.24
CA VAL A 116 -8.20 -13.27 -3.01
C VAL A 116 -9.59 -12.87 -2.54
N GLY A 117 -10.05 -13.52 -1.46
CA GLY A 117 -11.29 -13.19 -0.77
C GLY A 117 -11.08 -12.26 0.43
N PRO A 118 -12.18 -11.78 1.06
CA PRO A 118 -12.10 -10.94 2.26
C PRO A 118 -11.34 -11.59 3.42
N GLU A 119 -11.35 -12.92 3.50
CA GLU A 119 -10.68 -13.73 4.52
C GLU A 119 -9.15 -13.73 4.37
N ASN A 120 -8.63 -13.41 3.20
CA ASN A 120 -7.20 -13.28 2.92
C ASN A 120 -6.65 -11.91 3.30
N LEU A 121 -7.54 -10.95 3.59
CA LEU A 121 -7.21 -9.57 3.93
C LEU A 121 -7.38 -9.33 5.44
N ARG A 122 -6.70 -8.32 5.95
CA ARG A 122 -6.77 -7.92 7.37
C ARG A 122 -8.06 -7.17 7.73
N ILE A 123 -9.18 -7.59 7.16
CA ILE A 123 -10.50 -6.99 7.41
C ILE A 123 -11.01 -7.35 8.80
N LYS A 124 -10.76 -8.59 9.25
CA LYS A 124 -11.14 -9.03 10.59
C LYS A 124 -10.46 -8.20 11.68
N GLU A 125 -9.17 -7.94 11.54
CA GLU A 125 -8.39 -7.10 12.47
C GLU A 125 -8.88 -5.64 12.44
N LEU A 126 -9.28 -5.12 11.27
CA LEU A 126 -9.92 -3.80 11.18
C LEU A 126 -11.21 -3.78 12.02
N MET A 127 -12.10 -4.74 11.81
CA MET A 127 -13.39 -4.81 12.53
C MET A 127 -13.20 -4.95 14.04
N THR A 128 -12.25 -5.77 14.48
CA THR A 128 -11.88 -5.88 15.90
C THR A 128 -11.43 -4.54 16.46
N ARG A 129 -10.54 -3.85 15.73
CA ARG A 129 -10.04 -2.54 16.14
C ARG A 129 -11.15 -1.50 16.24
N LEU A 130 -12.14 -1.51 15.32
CA LEU A 130 -13.29 -0.60 15.38
C LEU A 130 -14.21 -0.86 16.59
N ALA A 131 -14.29 -2.09 17.05
CA ALA A 131 -15.06 -2.43 18.24
C ALA A 131 -14.38 -2.00 19.55
N GLU A 132 -13.05 -1.90 19.56
CA GLU A 132 -12.26 -1.60 20.77
C GLU A 132 -11.91 -0.11 20.91
N THR A 133 -12.09 0.70 19.85
CA THR A 133 -11.67 2.10 19.82
C THR A 133 -12.80 3.04 19.38
N GLN A 134 -12.80 4.27 19.90
CA GLN A 134 -13.75 5.28 19.47
C GLN A 134 -13.30 5.91 18.15
N ILE A 135 -13.70 5.31 17.03
CA ILE A 135 -13.41 5.82 15.70
C ILE A 135 -14.61 6.61 15.19
N SER A 136 -14.38 7.85 14.77
CA SER A 136 -15.38 8.74 14.18
C SER A 136 -15.41 8.66 12.65
N GLU A 137 -14.26 8.38 12.03
CA GLU A 137 -14.14 8.35 10.56
C GLU A 137 -13.21 7.26 10.08
N ILE A 138 -13.68 6.54 9.07
CA ILE A 138 -12.87 5.64 8.23
C ILE A 138 -12.75 6.26 6.84
N ILE A 139 -11.51 6.50 6.42
CA ILE A 139 -11.19 6.97 5.07
C ILE A 139 -10.70 5.76 4.27
N ILE A 140 -11.46 5.33 3.27
CA ILE A 140 -11.07 4.22 2.40
C ILE A 140 -10.20 4.79 1.28
N ALA A 141 -8.94 4.39 1.25
CA ALA A 141 -7.93 4.84 0.30
C ALA A 141 -7.36 3.67 -0.51
N THR A 142 -8.26 2.80 -0.99
CA THR A 142 -7.94 1.78 -1.99
C THR A 142 -7.81 2.41 -3.36
N ASP A 143 -7.06 1.78 -4.27
CA ASP A 143 -6.86 2.27 -5.62
C ASP A 143 -8.20 2.47 -6.37
N PRO A 144 -8.32 3.47 -7.25
CA PRO A 144 -9.54 3.75 -7.99
C PRO A 144 -9.72 2.83 -9.21
N ASN A 145 -9.36 1.54 -9.07
CA ASN A 145 -9.56 0.46 -10.03
C ASN A 145 -10.73 -0.44 -9.62
N LEU A 146 -11.04 -1.47 -10.41
CA LEU A 146 -12.19 -2.35 -10.20
C LEU A 146 -12.12 -3.09 -8.86
N GLU A 147 -10.96 -3.64 -8.52
CA GLU A 147 -10.71 -4.40 -7.30
C GLU A 147 -10.75 -3.51 -6.05
N GLY A 148 -10.14 -2.33 -6.14
CA GLY A 148 -10.16 -1.34 -5.06
C GLY A 148 -11.57 -0.79 -4.80
N GLU A 149 -12.38 -0.58 -5.86
CA GLU A 149 -13.81 -0.18 -5.72
C GLU A 149 -14.66 -1.30 -5.10
N ALA A 150 -14.44 -2.56 -5.53
CA ALA A 150 -15.12 -3.71 -4.94
C ALA A 150 -14.79 -3.84 -3.45
N THR A 151 -13.50 -3.71 -3.09
CA THR A 151 -13.01 -3.73 -1.72
C THR A 151 -13.61 -2.60 -0.89
N ALA A 152 -13.62 -1.37 -1.43
CA ALA A 152 -14.22 -0.21 -0.77
C ALA A 152 -15.72 -0.39 -0.52
N THR A 153 -16.46 -0.94 -1.49
CA THR A 153 -17.88 -1.23 -1.36
C THR A 153 -18.12 -2.27 -0.28
N TYR A 154 -17.32 -3.33 -0.24
CA TYR A 154 -17.41 -4.38 0.77
C TYR A 154 -17.17 -3.80 2.18
N LEU A 155 -16.08 -3.06 2.37
CA LEU A 155 -15.77 -2.41 3.65
C LEU A 155 -16.87 -1.43 4.09
N THR A 156 -17.39 -0.62 3.17
CA THR A 156 -18.48 0.32 3.46
C THR A 156 -19.71 -0.39 4.01
N ARG A 157 -20.10 -1.55 3.42
CA ARG A 157 -21.23 -2.35 3.88
C ARG A 157 -21.02 -2.90 5.29
N LEU A 158 -19.79 -3.24 5.66
CA LEU A 158 -19.47 -3.74 7.00
C LEU A 158 -19.42 -2.62 8.04
N ILE A 159 -18.89 -1.45 7.69
CA ILE A 159 -18.59 -0.37 8.62
C ILE A 159 -19.78 0.55 8.84
N LYS A 160 -20.55 0.86 7.79
CA LYS A 160 -21.70 1.76 7.87
C LYS A 160 -22.73 1.43 8.95
N PRO A 161 -23.08 0.14 9.20
CA PRO A 161 -24.01 -0.21 10.28
C PRO A 161 -23.50 0.09 11.70
N LEU A 162 -22.19 0.32 11.87
CA LEU A 162 -21.59 0.70 13.15
C LEU A 162 -21.78 2.20 13.49
N GLY A 163 -22.40 2.98 12.59
CA GLY A 163 -22.59 4.42 12.78
C GLY A 163 -21.30 5.24 12.57
N ILE A 164 -20.24 4.66 12.06
CA ILE A 164 -18.97 5.33 11.77
C ILE A 164 -19.07 6.03 10.40
N LYS A 165 -18.60 7.27 10.33
CA LYS A 165 -18.51 7.98 9.05
C LYS A 165 -17.51 7.27 8.13
N VAL A 166 -17.95 6.93 6.92
CA VAL A 166 -17.09 6.36 5.88
C VAL A 166 -16.93 7.38 4.78
N SER A 167 -15.69 7.70 4.46
CA SER A 167 -15.32 8.60 3.36
C SER A 167 -14.31 7.92 2.43
N ARG A 168 -14.11 8.50 1.26
CA ARG A 168 -13.16 8.04 0.25
C ARG A 168 -12.32 9.21 -0.24
N LEU A 169 -11.11 8.91 -0.73
CA LEU A 169 -10.30 9.95 -1.37
C LEU A 169 -11.02 10.50 -2.59
N ALA A 170 -10.95 11.80 -2.79
CA ALA A 170 -11.53 12.44 -3.97
C ALA A 170 -10.88 11.92 -5.25
N SER A 171 -11.70 11.63 -6.25
CA SER A 171 -11.26 11.28 -7.59
C SER A 171 -11.48 12.47 -8.52
N GLY A 172 -10.64 12.63 -9.54
CA GLY A 172 -10.81 13.69 -10.52
C GLY A 172 -9.53 14.01 -11.28
N LEU A 173 -9.51 15.18 -11.88
CA LEU A 173 -8.40 15.64 -12.70
C LEU A 173 -7.13 15.84 -11.87
N PRO A 174 -5.96 15.38 -12.36
CA PRO A 174 -4.69 15.64 -11.71
C PRO A 174 -4.33 17.13 -11.81
N VAL A 175 -3.69 17.66 -10.76
CA VAL A 175 -3.19 19.04 -10.77
C VAL A 175 -2.12 19.21 -11.83
N GLY A 176 -2.27 20.21 -12.68
CA GLY A 176 -1.32 20.49 -13.79
C GLY A 176 -1.57 19.67 -15.06
N GLY A 177 -2.63 18.85 -15.09
CA GLY A 177 -3.04 18.17 -16.30
C GLY A 177 -3.96 19.03 -17.16
N ASP A 178 -3.85 18.90 -18.48
CA ASP A 178 -4.76 19.55 -19.44
C ASP A 178 -6.07 18.75 -19.54
N LEU A 179 -7.19 19.46 -19.57
CA LEU A 179 -8.53 18.87 -19.67
C LEU A 179 -8.70 18.00 -20.92
N GLU A 180 -8.07 18.41 -22.02
CA GLU A 180 -8.14 17.77 -23.33
C GLU A 180 -7.58 16.33 -23.33
N TYR A 181 -6.61 16.03 -22.42
CA TYR A 181 -5.99 14.72 -22.35
C TYR A 181 -6.60 13.79 -21.28
N ALA A 182 -7.61 14.27 -20.57
CA ALA A 182 -8.28 13.43 -19.57
C ALA A 182 -9.26 12.47 -20.27
N ASP A 183 -9.24 11.21 -19.84
CA ASP A 183 -10.21 10.23 -20.31
C ASP A 183 -11.63 10.53 -19.79
N GLU A 184 -12.65 9.96 -20.48
CA GLU A 184 -14.06 10.20 -20.19
C GLU A 184 -14.45 9.81 -18.75
N ILE A 185 -13.87 8.75 -18.21
CA ILE A 185 -14.16 8.26 -16.84
C ILE A 185 -13.63 9.24 -15.81
N THR A 186 -12.38 9.69 -15.99
CA THR A 186 -11.75 10.69 -15.13
C THR A 186 -12.51 12.02 -15.13
N LEU A 187 -12.94 12.49 -16.32
CA LEU A 187 -13.77 13.68 -16.45
C LEU A 187 -15.15 13.50 -15.78
N GLY A 188 -15.80 12.36 -15.99
CA GLY A 188 -17.09 12.03 -15.36
C GLY A 188 -16.99 12.10 -13.83
N ARG A 189 -15.97 11.45 -13.24
CA ARG A 189 -15.71 11.48 -11.79
C ARG A 189 -15.41 12.89 -11.28
N ALA A 190 -14.69 13.72 -12.07
CA ALA A 190 -14.42 15.11 -11.71
C ALA A 190 -15.70 15.93 -11.65
N PHE A 191 -16.63 15.71 -12.59
CA PHE A 191 -17.95 16.37 -12.57
C PHE A 191 -18.82 15.92 -11.40
N GLU A 192 -18.84 14.63 -11.06
CA GLU A 192 -19.57 14.11 -9.90
C GLU A 192 -19.02 14.67 -8.60
N GLY A 193 -17.67 14.71 -8.46
CA GLY A 193 -16.96 15.21 -7.29
C GLY A 193 -16.76 16.72 -7.24
N ARG A 194 -17.36 17.51 -8.17
CA ARG A 194 -17.18 18.96 -8.22
C ARG A 194 -17.59 19.62 -6.92
N ARG A 195 -16.78 20.59 -6.49
CA ARG A 195 -17.04 21.39 -5.29
C ARG A 195 -17.59 22.76 -5.67
N SER A 196 -18.56 23.25 -4.87
CA SER A 196 -18.96 24.65 -4.95
C SER A 196 -17.81 25.55 -4.45
N TYR A 197 -17.66 26.72 -5.09
CA TYR A 197 -16.80 27.81 -4.60
C TYR A 197 -17.52 28.71 -3.59
N ASP A 198 -18.78 28.43 -3.31
CA ASP A 198 -19.53 29.16 -2.29
C ASP A 198 -19.03 28.69 -0.92
N ASN A 199 -18.36 29.59 -0.22
CA ASN A 199 -17.94 29.42 1.16
C ASN A 199 -19.11 29.74 2.11
#